data_2e2bca6ec215bcbff4abc52428f7120f
#
_entry.id   2e2bca6ec215bcbff4abc52428f7120f
#
_cell.length_a   1.000
_cell.length_b   1.000
_cell.length_c   1.000
_cell.angle_alpha   90.00
_cell.angle_beta   90.00
_cell.angle_gamma   90.00
#
_symmetry.space_group_name_H-M   'P 1'
#
loop_
_entity.id
_entity.type
_entity.pdbx_description
1 polymer ?
#
loop_
_entity_poly.entity_id
_entity_poly.type
_entity_poly.pdbx_seq_one_letter_code
_entity_poly.pdbx_strand_id
1 'polypeptide(L)'
;MPIATINPATGETLKTFEQLSDREIDRKLQIAAQAFSKHRRSSFAERAQIMQRAAEILEGKKEAFARMMTTEMGKTFRSAVEEAVKCAWVCRFYAENGEAFLADEVVATPATRSYVRYQPLGPVLAVMPWNYPFWQVIRAAAPILTAGNVMLLKHASNVPQCALMIEDLFREAGFPEGVFQTLLIGSQKVEAVLGDPRIAAATLTGSEGAGVQVAMGAAKKVKKVVLELGGSDPFIVMPSANLNEAVATAVKARISNNGQSCIAAKRFIIAEPIADEFLSRFVATMAALKVGDPFDEKTDLGPLATKDGVETLDQSVRTTVESGGEILTGGKPLNRPGNFYAPTVLGRIPKGSPAHCEELFGPVASVFRARDLDEAILIANDSRFGLGASAWTNDEKERERLINEIESGMVFINRMVASDPRLPFGGVKWSGYGRELGTFGIREFTDIKTVWIQ
;
A
#
# COMPACT_ATOMS: atom_id res chain seq x y z
N MET A 1 7.75 14.22 -14.89
CA MET A 1 8.05 12.99 -15.65
C MET A 1 6.96 12.78 -16.72
N PRO A 2 7.28 12.26 -17.90
CA PRO A 2 6.28 11.84 -18.87
C PRO A 2 5.45 10.68 -18.31
N ILE A 3 4.25 10.47 -18.83
CA ILE A 3 3.46 9.26 -18.55
C ILE A 3 3.95 8.19 -19.54
N ALA A 4 4.64 7.19 -19.04
CA ALA A 4 5.28 6.20 -19.91
C ALA A 4 5.46 4.85 -19.21
N THR A 5 5.36 3.77 -19.98
CA THR A 5 5.82 2.44 -19.61
C THR A 5 7.30 2.35 -19.92
N ILE A 6 8.12 2.25 -18.88
CA ILE A 6 9.57 2.02 -18.99
C ILE A 6 9.86 0.70 -18.29
N ASN A 7 10.50 -0.25 -18.99
CA ASN A 7 10.84 -1.53 -18.39
C ASN A 7 12.00 -1.36 -17.38
N PRO A 8 11.80 -1.58 -16.09
CA PRO A 8 12.84 -1.38 -15.08
C PRO A 8 14.04 -2.34 -15.21
N ALA A 9 13.85 -3.50 -15.86
CA ALA A 9 14.91 -4.47 -16.04
C ALA A 9 15.89 -4.10 -17.19
N THR A 10 15.42 -3.29 -18.15
CA THR A 10 16.25 -2.92 -19.32
C THR A 10 16.49 -1.42 -19.43
N GLY A 11 15.64 -0.58 -18.83
CA GLY A 11 15.60 0.87 -18.99
C GLY A 11 14.93 1.32 -20.29
N GLU A 12 14.37 0.41 -21.08
CA GLU A 12 13.73 0.71 -22.37
C GLU A 12 12.34 1.33 -22.18
N THR A 13 12.07 2.42 -22.89
CA THR A 13 10.74 3.01 -22.99
C THR A 13 9.91 2.24 -24.00
N LEU A 14 8.90 1.50 -23.51
CA LEU A 14 8.05 0.65 -24.34
C LEU A 14 6.86 1.42 -24.93
N LYS A 15 6.30 2.37 -24.19
CA LYS A 15 5.14 3.17 -24.63
C LYS A 15 5.06 4.48 -23.88
N THR A 16 4.70 5.56 -24.59
CA THR A 16 4.41 6.87 -24.03
C THR A 16 2.93 7.21 -24.19
N PHE A 17 2.42 8.04 -23.28
CA PHE A 17 1.02 8.46 -23.26
C PHE A 17 0.91 9.96 -23.15
N GLU A 18 -0.01 10.55 -23.90
CA GLU A 18 -0.33 11.96 -23.78
C GLU A 18 -1.17 12.21 -22.51
N GLN A 19 -0.93 13.35 -21.89
CA GLN A 19 -1.75 13.78 -20.76
C GLN A 19 -3.10 14.30 -21.24
N LEU A 20 -4.14 14.02 -20.47
CA LEU A 20 -5.45 14.59 -20.73
C LEU A 20 -5.42 16.13 -20.68
N SER A 21 -6.07 16.76 -21.65
CA SER A 21 -6.36 18.20 -21.63
C SER A 21 -7.37 18.55 -20.53
N ASP A 22 -7.45 19.82 -20.17
CA ASP A 22 -8.43 20.28 -19.16
C ASP A 22 -9.88 20.02 -19.60
N ARG A 23 -10.17 20.09 -20.91
CA ARG A 23 -11.48 19.76 -21.48
C ARG A 23 -11.82 18.27 -21.32
N GLU A 24 -10.86 17.38 -21.50
CA GLU A 24 -11.06 15.94 -21.31
C GLU A 24 -11.24 15.58 -19.84
N ILE A 25 -10.49 16.24 -18.94
CA ILE A 25 -10.67 16.11 -17.49
C ILE A 25 -12.08 16.56 -17.10
N ASP A 26 -12.54 17.73 -17.55
CA ASP A 26 -13.87 18.25 -17.28
C ASP A 26 -14.95 17.28 -17.75
N ARG A 27 -14.80 16.72 -18.97
CA ARG A 27 -15.71 15.69 -19.49
C ARG A 27 -15.76 14.45 -18.60
N LYS A 28 -14.62 13.94 -18.14
CA LYS A 28 -14.57 12.77 -17.26
C LYS A 28 -15.22 13.06 -15.90
N LEU A 29 -15.03 14.24 -15.34
CA LEU A 29 -15.69 14.68 -14.11
C LEU A 29 -17.22 14.78 -14.29
N GLN A 30 -17.68 15.29 -15.42
CA GLN A 30 -19.12 15.33 -15.77
C GLN A 30 -19.72 13.93 -15.86
N ILE A 31 -19.05 13.01 -16.55
CA ILE A 31 -19.47 11.60 -16.69
C ILE A 31 -19.52 10.93 -15.31
N ALA A 32 -18.53 11.14 -14.45
CA ALA A 32 -18.51 10.61 -13.09
C ALA A 32 -19.68 11.11 -12.24
N ALA A 33 -19.99 12.40 -12.28
CA ALA A 33 -21.14 12.98 -11.56
C ALA A 33 -22.48 12.40 -12.04
N GLN A 34 -22.65 12.22 -13.34
CA GLN A 34 -23.85 11.57 -13.93
C GLN A 34 -23.93 10.09 -13.56
N ALA A 35 -22.80 9.36 -13.62
CA ALA A 35 -22.74 7.97 -13.21
C ALA A 35 -23.10 7.81 -11.72
N PHE A 36 -22.57 8.66 -10.85
CA PHE A 36 -22.88 8.63 -9.42
C PHE A 36 -24.39 8.79 -9.16
N SER A 37 -25.07 9.71 -9.85
CA SER A 37 -26.52 9.93 -9.67
C SER A 37 -27.36 8.67 -9.91
N LYS A 38 -26.88 7.77 -10.75
CA LYS A 38 -27.50 6.47 -11.07
C LYS A 38 -26.98 5.37 -10.15
N HIS A 39 -25.66 5.24 -10.03
CA HIS A 39 -25.00 4.16 -9.29
C HIS A 39 -25.36 4.13 -7.80
N ARG A 40 -25.49 5.29 -7.16
CA ARG A 40 -25.95 5.38 -5.76
C ARG A 40 -27.34 4.83 -5.50
N ARG A 41 -28.16 4.63 -6.52
CA ARG A 41 -29.52 4.09 -6.45
C ARG A 41 -29.62 2.62 -6.79
N SER A 42 -28.55 2.02 -7.33
CA SER A 42 -28.52 0.57 -7.59
C SER A 42 -28.54 -0.19 -6.25
N SER A 43 -29.08 -1.38 -6.27
CA SER A 43 -29.13 -2.25 -5.08
C SER A 43 -27.75 -2.77 -4.72
N PHE A 44 -27.55 -3.21 -3.48
CA PHE A 44 -26.34 -3.90 -3.08
C PHE A 44 -26.14 -5.19 -3.87
N ALA A 45 -27.21 -5.92 -4.16
CA ALA A 45 -27.17 -7.16 -4.93
C ALA A 45 -26.63 -6.92 -6.37
N GLU A 46 -27.05 -5.86 -7.07
CA GLU A 46 -26.52 -5.50 -8.38
C GLU A 46 -25.03 -5.17 -8.32
N ARG A 47 -24.61 -4.34 -7.36
CA ARG A 47 -23.19 -3.99 -7.18
C ARG A 47 -22.33 -5.20 -6.80
N ALA A 48 -22.83 -6.05 -5.91
CA ALA A 48 -22.17 -7.29 -5.52
C ALA A 48 -21.97 -8.24 -6.70
N GLN A 49 -22.98 -8.41 -7.55
CA GLN A 49 -22.88 -9.26 -8.73
C GLN A 49 -21.80 -8.75 -9.72
N ILE A 50 -21.72 -7.42 -9.94
CA ILE A 50 -20.70 -6.84 -10.81
C ILE A 50 -19.31 -7.00 -10.17
N MET A 51 -19.18 -6.77 -8.87
CA MET A 51 -17.91 -6.92 -8.14
C MET A 51 -17.44 -8.40 -8.13
N GLN A 52 -18.35 -9.35 -8.05
CA GLN A 52 -18.04 -10.77 -8.18
C GLN A 52 -17.49 -11.11 -9.59
N ARG A 53 -18.08 -10.56 -10.66
CA ARG A 53 -17.54 -10.71 -12.02
C ARG A 53 -16.15 -10.08 -12.16
N ALA A 54 -15.89 -8.94 -11.51
CA ALA A 54 -14.55 -8.36 -11.49
C ALA A 54 -13.53 -9.31 -10.85
N ALA A 55 -13.90 -10.00 -9.78
CA ALA A 55 -13.03 -11.01 -9.15
C ALA A 55 -12.77 -12.21 -10.08
N GLU A 56 -13.77 -12.69 -10.80
CA GLU A 56 -13.65 -13.79 -11.78
C GLU A 56 -12.71 -13.40 -12.94
N ILE A 57 -12.82 -12.18 -13.47
CA ILE A 57 -11.92 -11.66 -14.51
C ILE A 57 -10.49 -11.55 -13.99
N LEU A 58 -10.30 -11.05 -12.77
CA LEU A 58 -8.97 -10.97 -12.14
C LEU A 58 -8.29 -12.32 -12.03
N GLU A 59 -9.01 -13.35 -11.64
CA GLU A 59 -8.46 -14.71 -11.57
C GLU A 59 -8.26 -15.32 -12.95
N GLY A 60 -9.21 -15.17 -13.86
CA GLY A 60 -9.13 -15.71 -15.21
C GLY A 60 -8.02 -15.10 -16.06
N LYS A 61 -7.68 -13.83 -15.83
CA LYS A 61 -6.65 -13.07 -16.56
C LYS A 61 -5.42 -12.75 -15.72
N LYS A 62 -5.23 -13.39 -14.56
CA LYS A 62 -4.16 -13.07 -13.58
C LYS A 62 -2.76 -12.99 -14.19
N GLU A 63 -2.43 -13.86 -15.14
CA GLU A 63 -1.13 -13.88 -15.80
C GLU A 63 -0.94 -12.69 -16.74
N ALA A 64 -1.98 -12.25 -17.44
CA ALA A 64 -1.93 -11.07 -18.30
C ALA A 64 -1.73 -9.80 -17.47
N PHE A 65 -2.45 -9.66 -16.36
CA PHE A 65 -2.26 -8.56 -15.42
C PHE A 65 -0.88 -8.61 -14.76
N ALA A 66 -0.44 -9.79 -14.33
CA ALA A 66 0.89 -9.98 -13.73
C ALA A 66 2.01 -9.61 -14.70
N ARG A 67 1.91 -9.98 -15.97
CA ARG A 67 2.89 -9.60 -16.99
C ARG A 67 3.03 -8.10 -17.11
N MET A 68 1.92 -7.35 -17.11
CA MET A 68 1.96 -5.90 -17.17
C MET A 68 2.57 -5.28 -15.91
N MET A 69 2.17 -5.75 -14.72
CA MET A 69 2.75 -5.31 -13.44
C MET A 69 4.26 -5.53 -13.41
N THR A 70 4.73 -6.71 -13.81
CA THR A 70 6.16 -7.02 -13.90
C THR A 70 6.88 -6.10 -14.88
N THR A 71 6.27 -5.85 -16.04
CA THR A 71 6.85 -4.99 -17.10
C THR A 71 6.97 -3.54 -16.66
N GLU A 72 5.99 -2.98 -15.93
CA GLU A 72 5.97 -1.55 -15.58
C GLU A 72 6.68 -1.22 -14.25
N MET A 73 6.72 -2.18 -13.28
CA MET A 73 7.32 -1.88 -11.97
C MET A 73 8.42 -2.85 -11.52
N GLY A 74 8.70 -3.91 -12.27
CA GLY A 74 9.87 -4.75 -12.04
C GLY A 74 9.74 -5.82 -10.96
N LYS A 75 8.58 -6.00 -10.30
CA LYS A 75 8.38 -7.11 -9.37
C LYS A 75 8.45 -8.46 -10.08
N THR A 76 8.80 -9.52 -9.35
CA THR A 76 8.80 -10.86 -9.93
C THR A 76 7.42 -11.26 -10.43
N PHE A 77 7.36 -11.99 -11.55
CA PHE A 77 6.10 -12.44 -12.15
C PHE A 77 5.24 -13.23 -11.16
N ARG A 78 5.86 -14.08 -10.35
CA ARG A 78 5.19 -14.81 -9.27
C ARG A 78 4.50 -13.87 -8.28
N SER A 79 5.20 -12.84 -7.80
CA SER A 79 4.61 -11.85 -6.89
C SER A 79 3.49 -11.04 -7.53
N ALA A 80 3.57 -10.79 -8.84
CA ALA A 80 2.52 -10.10 -9.59
C ALA A 80 1.26 -10.98 -9.76
N VAL A 81 1.41 -12.28 -9.98
CA VAL A 81 0.27 -13.24 -9.99
C VAL A 81 -0.41 -13.28 -8.62
N GLU A 82 0.36 -13.33 -7.53
CA GLU A 82 -0.18 -13.29 -6.16
C GLU A 82 -0.95 -11.98 -5.90
N GLU A 83 -0.48 -10.85 -6.43
CA GLU A 83 -1.19 -9.57 -6.34
C GLU A 83 -2.54 -9.60 -7.05
N ALA A 84 -2.62 -10.14 -8.26
CA ALA A 84 -3.88 -10.26 -8.99
C ALA A 84 -4.90 -11.16 -8.26
N VAL A 85 -4.45 -12.29 -7.70
CA VAL A 85 -5.28 -13.18 -6.88
C VAL A 85 -5.78 -12.48 -5.62
N LYS A 86 -4.93 -11.69 -4.97
CA LYS A 86 -5.31 -10.90 -3.80
C LYS A 86 -6.35 -9.83 -4.14
N CYS A 87 -6.25 -9.21 -5.31
CA CYS A 87 -7.27 -8.28 -5.81
C CYS A 87 -8.63 -8.96 -6.02
N ALA A 88 -8.64 -10.17 -6.56
CA ALA A 88 -9.87 -10.95 -6.68
C ALA A 88 -10.50 -11.27 -5.32
N TRP A 89 -9.68 -11.60 -4.33
CA TRP A 89 -10.16 -11.87 -2.97
C TRP A 89 -10.86 -10.66 -2.33
N VAL A 90 -10.29 -9.44 -2.42
CA VAL A 90 -10.93 -8.26 -1.84
C VAL A 90 -12.23 -7.88 -2.56
N CYS A 91 -12.31 -8.10 -3.88
CA CYS A 91 -13.55 -7.91 -4.62
C CYS A 91 -14.65 -8.85 -4.13
N ARG A 92 -14.37 -10.16 -3.96
CA ARG A 92 -15.32 -11.13 -3.37
C ARG A 92 -15.73 -10.74 -1.97
N PHE A 93 -14.77 -10.39 -1.14
CA PHE A 93 -15.02 -10.01 0.25
C PHE A 93 -16.05 -8.88 0.36
N TYR A 94 -15.92 -7.82 -0.43
CA TYR A 94 -16.89 -6.71 -0.40
C TYR A 94 -18.20 -7.04 -1.13
N ALA A 95 -18.18 -7.90 -2.15
CA ALA A 95 -19.39 -8.40 -2.76
C ALA A 95 -20.27 -9.16 -1.76
N GLU A 96 -19.65 -9.96 -0.89
CA GLU A 96 -20.33 -10.80 0.10
C GLU A 96 -20.77 -10.03 1.36
N ASN A 97 -20.00 -9.02 1.77
CA ASN A 97 -20.15 -8.41 3.10
C ASN A 97 -20.59 -6.94 3.06
N GLY A 98 -20.52 -6.27 1.89
CA GLY A 98 -20.72 -4.82 1.79
C GLY A 98 -22.09 -4.34 2.26
N GLU A 99 -23.16 -5.10 1.98
CA GLU A 99 -24.52 -4.78 2.45
C GLU A 99 -24.62 -4.80 3.98
N ALA A 100 -24.08 -5.84 4.61
CA ALA A 100 -24.08 -5.99 6.07
C ALA A 100 -23.26 -4.88 6.76
N PHE A 101 -22.14 -4.47 6.16
CA PHE A 101 -21.30 -3.41 6.72
C PHE A 101 -21.92 -2.02 6.67
N LEU A 102 -22.87 -1.81 5.76
CA LEU A 102 -23.57 -0.53 5.56
C LEU A 102 -25.06 -0.59 5.92
N ALA A 103 -25.48 -1.67 6.60
CA ALA A 103 -26.84 -1.77 7.14
C ALA A 103 -27.12 -0.66 8.16
N ASP A 104 -28.38 -0.23 8.23
CA ASP A 104 -28.84 0.75 9.23
C ASP A 104 -28.58 0.23 10.65
N GLU A 105 -27.91 1.01 11.47
CA GLU A 105 -27.69 0.72 12.89
C GLU A 105 -28.84 1.31 13.73
N VAL A 106 -29.77 0.48 14.18
CA VAL A 106 -30.90 0.91 15.00
C VAL A 106 -30.41 1.31 16.40
N VAL A 107 -30.82 2.50 16.83
CA VAL A 107 -30.50 3.07 18.14
C VAL A 107 -31.80 3.32 18.89
N ALA A 108 -31.95 2.76 20.09
CA ALA A 108 -33.15 3.00 20.92
C ALA A 108 -33.14 4.40 21.49
N THR A 109 -34.19 5.17 21.16
CA THR A 109 -34.45 6.53 21.64
C THR A 109 -35.93 6.71 21.89
N PRO A 110 -36.41 7.86 22.40
CA PRO A 110 -37.85 8.14 22.53
C PRO A 110 -38.61 8.30 21.19
N ALA A 111 -37.94 8.30 20.03
CA ALA A 111 -38.56 8.32 18.72
C ALA A 111 -39.34 7.02 18.42
N THR A 112 -40.31 7.07 17.51
CA THR A 112 -40.94 5.85 16.97
C THR A 112 -39.91 4.93 16.31
N ARG A 113 -38.94 5.52 15.62
CA ARG A 113 -37.79 4.82 15.05
C ARG A 113 -36.57 5.75 14.89
N SER A 114 -35.41 5.31 15.34
CA SER A 114 -34.17 6.03 15.09
C SER A 114 -33.03 5.10 14.73
N TYR A 115 -32.15 5.55 13.83
CA TYR A 115 -31.05 4.76 13.33
C TYR A 115 -29.96 5.63 12.71
N VAL A 116 -28.77 5.06 12.59
CA VAL A 116 -27.67 5.60 11.80
C VAL A 116 -27.67 4.94 10.43
N ARG A 117 -27.58 5.75 9.39
CA ARG A 117 -27.52 5.29 7.99
C ARG A 117 -26.22 5.72 7.34
N TYR A 118 -25.62 4.81 6.58
CA TYR A 118 -24.44 5.05 5.78
C TYR A 118 -24.82 5.32 4.33
N GLN A 119 -24.47 6.50 3.80
CA GLN A 119 -24.80 6.89 2.43
C GLN A 119 -23.55 7.21 1.62
N PRO A 120 -23.48 6.83 0.32
CA PRO A 120 -22.31 7.13 -0.51
C PRO A 120 -22.10 8.65 -0.66
N LEU A 121 -20.84 9.08 -0.55
CA LEU A 121 -20.42 10.49 -0.62
C LEU A 121 -20.57 11.08 -2.02
N GLY A 122 -20.07 10.38 -3.05
CA GLY A 122 -19.99 10.89 -4.41
C GLY A 122 -18.79 10.38 -5.19
N PRO A 123 -18.34 11.13 -6.22
CA PRO A 123 -17.10 10.82 -6.91
C PRO A 123 -15.88 11.00 -6.00
N VAL A 124 -15.06 9.96 -5.92
CA VAL A 124 -13.83 9.90 -5.11
C VAL A 124 -12.61 9.98 -6.03
N LEU A 125 -11.70 10.91 -5.76
CA LEU A 125 -10.40 10.95 -6.42
C LEU A 125 -9.43 10.01 -5.70
N ALA A 126 -8.91 9.01 -6.41
CA ALA A 126 -7.87 8.12 -5.92
C ALA A 126 -6.52 8.47 -6.54
N VAL A 127 -5.53 8.78 -5.72
CA VAL A 127 -4.14 9.04 -6.13
C VAL A 127 -3.30 7.88 -5.65
N MET A 128 -2.83 7.03 -6.60
CA MET A 128 -2.26 5.73 -6.27
C MET A 128 -0.81 5.58 -6.75
N PRO A 129 0.04 4.87 -5.97
CA PRO A 129 1.45 4.68 -6.27
C PRO A 129 1.68 3.48 -7.18
N TRP A 130 2.90 3.32 -7.63
CA TRP A 130 3.33 2.29 -8.58
C TRP A 130 3.70 0.93 -7.97
N ASN A 131 3.91 0.85 -6.64
CA ASN A 131 4.56 -0.32 -6.03
C ASN A 131 3.69 -1.60 -6.02
N TYR A 132 2.39 -1.44 -5.86
CA TYR A 132 1.39 -2.49 -6.09
C TYR A 132 0.33 -1.95 -7.04
N PRO A 133 0.59 -2.01 -8.38
CA PRO A 133 -0.22 -1.27 -9.35
C PRO A 133 -1.69 -1.64 -9.38
N PHE A 134 -2.02 -2.89 -9.06
CA PHE A 134 -3.41 -3.36 -8.97
C PHE A 134 -3.93 -3.30 -7.54
N TRP A 135 -3.17 -3.81 -6.58
CA TRP A 135 -3.65 -3.94 -5.20
C TRP A 135 -4.02 -2.61 -4.57
N GLN A 136 -3.19 -1.57 -4.72
CA GLN A 136 -3.46 -0.25 -4.14
C GLN A 136 -4.75 0.37 -4.70
N VAL A 137 -4.99 0.18 -5.99
CA VAL A 137 -6.19 0.69 -6.66
C VAL A 137 -7.42 -0.12 -6.26
N ILE A 138 -7.36 -1.45 -6.37
CA ILE A 138 -8.52 -2.34 -6.16
C ILE A 138 -8.89 -2.41 -4.67
N ARG A 139 -7.91 -2.32 -3.77
CA ARG A 139 -8.12 -2.22 -2.32
C ARG A 139 -9.04 -1.03 -1.94
N ALA A 140 -8.85 0.10 -2.61
CA ALA A 140 -9.70 1.28 -2.44
C ALA A 140 -10.99 1.19 -3.30
N ALA A 141 -10.89 0.74 -4.56
CA ALA A 141 -12.03 0.70 -5.47
C ALA A 141 -13.13 -0.27 -5.02
N ALA A 142 -12.77 -1.46 -4.53
CA ALA A 142 -13.75 -2.46 -4.13
C ALA A 142 -14.75 -1.94 -3.08
N PRO A 143 -14.33 -1.36 -1.93
CA PRO A 143 -15.26 -0.78 -0.97
C PRO A 143 -15.96 0.49 -1.49
N ILE A 144 -15.24 1.38 -2.21
CA ILE A 144 -15.80 2.63 -2.75
C ILE A 144 -16.97 2.33 -3.69
N LEU A 145 -16.78 1.44 -4.67
CA LEU A 145 -17.80 1.10 -5.65
C LEU A 145 -18.94 0.28 -5.04
N THR A 146 -18.64 -0.63 -4.11
CA THR A 146 -19.65 -1.41 -3.38
C THR A 146 -20.54 -0.51 -2.52
N ALA A 147 -19.99 0.55 -1.92
CA ALA A 147 -20.78 1.54 -1.18
C ALA A 147 -21.70 2.38 -2.06
N GLY A 148 -21.54 2.36 -3.39
CA GLY A 148 -22.35 3.14 -4.35
C GLY A 148 -21.70 4.46 -4.74
N ASN A 149 -20.44 4.69 -4.42
CA ASN A 149 -19.63 5.79 -4.95
C ASN A 149 -19.11 5.48 -6.35
N VAL A 150 -18.50 6.48 -6.98
CA VAL A 150 -17.73 6.33 -8.22
C VAL A 150 -16.29 6.79 -8.01
N MET A 151 -15.34 6.28 -8.79
CA MET A 151 -13.92 6.53 -8.56
C MET A 151 -13.22 7.03 -9.81
N LEU A 152 -12.43 8.09 -9.65
CA LEU A 152 -11.50 8.58 -10.66
C LEU A 152 -10.06 8.30 -10.18
N LEU A 153 -9.34 7.52 -10.96
CA LEU A 153 -7.97 7.10 -10.65
C LEU A 153 -6.95 8.02 -11.30
N LYS A 154 -6.11 8.67 -10.49
CA LYS A 154 -4.82 9.21 -10.92
C LYS A 154 -3.73 8.24 -10.46
N HIS A 155 -3.26 7.38 -11.35
CA HIS A 155 -2.18 6.44 -11.03
C HIS A 155 -0.79 7.09 -11.18
N ALA A 156 0.25 6.43 -10.67
CA ALA A 156 1.63 6.84 -10.89
C ALA A 156 1.97 6.83 -12.38
N SER A 157 2.80 7.78 -12.83
CA SER A 157 3.09 8.02 -14.25
C SER A 157 3.89 6.90 -14.92
N ASN A 158 4.50 6.01 -14.14
CA ASN A 158 5.29 4.87 -14.62
C ASN A 158 4.52 3.54 -14.72
N VAL A 159 3.21 3.54 -14.39
CA VAL A 159 2.34 2.34 -14.51
C VAL A 159 1.03 2.65 -15.25
N PRO A 160 1.08 3.37 -16.40
CA PRO A 160 -0.13 3.82 -17.10
C PRO A 160 -0.92 2.67 -17.72
N GLN A 161 -0.27 1.62 -18.19
CA GLN A 161 -0.98 0.48 -18.76
C GLN A 161 -1.72 -0.32 -17.70
N CYS A 162 -1.14 -0.48 -16.51
CA CYS A 162 -1.86 -1.06 -15.36
C CYS A 162 -3.12 -0.26 -15.03
N ALA A 163 -3.04 1.08 -15.04
CA ALA A 163 -4.20 1.95 -14.79
C ALA A 163 -5.33 1.73 -15.82
N LEU A 164 -4.98 1.66 -17.10
CA LEU A 164 -5.96 1.43 -18.18
C LEU A 164 -6.55 0.02 -18.12
N MET A 165 -5.73 -1.00 -17.81
CA MET A 165 -6.21 -2.37 -17.64
C MET A 165 -7.21 -2.50 -16.48
N ILE A 166 -7.06 -1.72 -15.41
CA ILE A 166 -8.03 -1.69 -14.30
C ILE A 166 -9.34 -1.02 -14.72
N GLU A 167 -9.30 0.06 -15.51
CA GLU A 167 -10.51 0.67 -16.09
C GLU A 167 -11.25 -0.33 -17.00
N ASP A 168 -10.51 -1.04 -17.86
CA ASP A 168 -11.05 -2.08 -18.73
C ASP A 168 -11.64 -3.26 -17.93
N LEU A 169 -10.99 -3.69 -16.87
CA LEU A 169 -11.48 -4.72 -15.94
C LEU A 169 -12.87 -4.37 -15.38
N PHE A 170 -13.05 -3.18 -14.82
CA PHE A 170 -14.33 -2.80 -14.24
C PHE A 170 -15.41 -2.58 -15.29
N ARG A 171 -15.05 -2.10 -16.48
CA ARG A 171 -15.97 -2.01 -17.62
C ARG A 171 -16.41 -3.41 -18.10
N GLU A 172 -15.48 -4.35 -18.25
CA GLU A 172 -15.76 -5.74 -18.64
C GLU A 172 -16.60 -6.47 -17.59
N ALA A 173 -16.40 -6.20 -16.31
CA ALA A 173 -17.22 -6.71 -15.23
C ALA A 173 -18.68 -6.22 -15.29
N GLY A 174 -18.94 -5.12 -15.99
CA GLY A 174 -20.27 -4.57 -16.21
C GLY A 174 -20.61 -3.34 -15.39
N PHE A 175 -19.62 -2.68 -14.77
CA PHE A 175 -19.86 -1.35 -14.20
C PHE A 175 -20.20 -0.36 -15.32
N PRO A 176 -21.24 0.48 -15.14
CA PRO A 176 -21.59 1.51 -16.11
C PRO A 176 -20.44 2.49 -16.38
N GLU A 177 -20.45 3.08 -17.60
CA GLU A 177 -19.50 4.14 -17.93
C GLU A 177 -19.50 5.25 -16.86
N GLY A 178 -18.32 5.65 -16.45
CA GLY A 178 -18.12 6.71 -15.45
C GLY A 178 -18.09 6.24 -14.00
N VAL A 179 -18.44 4.99 -13.71
CA VAL A 179 -18.33 4.45 -12.34
C VAL A 179 -16.87 4.29 -11.91
N PHE A 180 -16.02 3.85 -12.83
CA PHE A 180 -14.57 3.88 -12.67
C PHE A 180 -13.92 4.49 -13.91
N GLN A 181 -13.01 5.45 -13.71
CA GLN A 181 -12.31 6.11 -14.81
C GLN A 181 -10.87 6.41 -14.45
N THR A 182 -9.95 6.24 -15.40
CA THR A 182 -8.54 6.62 -15.27
C THR A 182 -8.31 8.03 -15.80
N LEU A 183 -7.61 8.85 -15.01
CA LEU A 183 -7.12 10.17 -15.38
C LEU A 183 -5.62 10.08 -15.69
N LEU A 184 -5.26 10.03 -16.98
CA LEU A 184 -3.84 10.14 -17.39
C LEU A 184 -3.38 11.59 -17.27
N ILE A 185 -3.06 12.00 -16.04
CA ILE A 185 -2.63 13.38 -15.70
C ILE A 185 -1.36 13.36 -14.85
N GLY A 186 -0.58 14.43 -14.95
CA GLY A 186 0.54 14.68 -14.04
C GLY A 186 0.07 15.13 -12.65
N SER A 187 0.99 15.08 -11.67
CA SER A 187 0.71 15.49 -10.28
C SER A 187 0.25 16.96 -10.16
N GLN A 188 0.72 17.82 -11.04
CA GLN A 188 0.38 19.26 -11.06
C GLN A 188 -1.12 19.53 -11.30
N LYS A 189 -1.88 18.57 -11.86
CA LYS A 189 -3.32 18.72 -12.10
C LYS A 189 -4.19 18.17 -10.95
N VAL A 190 -3.60 17.47 -9.97
CA VAL A 190 -4.33 16.83 -8.88
C VAL A 190 -5.08 17.85 -8.02
N GLU A 191 -4.44 18.98 -7.67
CA GLU A 191 -5.08 20.02 -6.85
C GLU A 191 -6.31 20.60 -7.55
N ALA A 192 -6.25 20.85 -8.85
CA ALA A 192 -7.37 21.36 -9.64
C ALA A 192 -8.54 20.36 -9.67
N VAL A 193 -8.27 19.08 -9.91
CA VAL A 193 -9.29 18.02 -9.88
C VAL A 193 -9.90 17.89 -8.49
N LEU A 194 -9.07 17.87 -7.45
CA LEU A 194 -9.54 17.79 -6.06
C LEU A 194 -10.37 19.02 -5.65
N GLY A 195 -10.03 20.20 -6.20
CA GLY A 195 -10.76 21.45 -5.98
C GLY A 195 -12.14 21.51 -6.63
N ASP A 196 -12.42 20.63 -7.60
CA ASP A 196 -13.71 20.61 -8.32
C ASP A 196 -14.86 20.21 -7.40
N PRO A 197 -16.01 20.92 -7.43
CA PRO A 197 -17.14 20.63 -6.56
C PRO A 197 -17.79 19.26 -6.80
N ARG A 198 -17.59 18.66 -7.96
CA ARG A 198 -18.10 17.31 -8.29
C ARG A 198 -17.35 16.20 -7.54
N ILE A 199 -16.12 16.44 -7.10
CA ILE A 199 -15.34 15.49 -6.28
C ILE A 199 -15.77 15.63 -4.82
N ALA A 200 -16.20 14.54 -4.21
CA ALA A 200 -16.70 14.52 -2.83
C ALA A 200 -15.61 14.19 -1.79
N ALA A 201 -14.68 13.33 -2.15
CA ALA A 201 -13.63 12.86 -1.25
C ALA A 201 -12.37 12.48 -2.02
N ALA A 202 -11.28 12.21 -1.32
CA ALA A 202 -10.06 11.65 -1.91
C ALA A 202 -9.50 10.50 -1.08
N THR A 203 -8.76 9.61 -1.73
CA THR A 203 -7.86 8.66 -1.09
C THR A 203 -6.49 8.75 -1.75
N LEU A 204 -5.45 8.68 -0.94
CA LEU A 204 -4.08 8.63 -1.45
C LEU A 204 -3.30 7.54 -0.74
N THR A 205 -2.66 6.70 -1.53
CA THR A 205 -1.52 5.90 -1.07
C THR A 205 -0.26 6.45 -1.72
N GLY A 206 0.79 6.74 -0.94
CA GLY A 206 2.01 7.32 -1.50
C GLY A 206 2.99 7.86 -0.48
N SER A 207 3.82 8.81 -0.94
CA SER A 207 4.80 9.47 -0.07
C SER A 207 4.15 10.49 0.87
N GLU A 208 4.81 10.78 2.00
CA GLU A 208 4.38 11.80 2.96
C GLU A 208 4.13 13.17 2.31
N GLY A 209 5.03 13.61 1.43
CA GLY A 209 4.90 14.88 0.73
C GLY A 209 3.65 14.93 -0.16
N ALA A 210 3.34 13.84 -0.87
CA ALA A 210 2.13 13.75 -1.67
C ALA A 210 0.87 13.73 -0.78
N GLY A 211 0.92 13.01 0.36
CA GLY A 211 -0.15 12.98 1.35
C GLY A 211 -0.49 14.36 1.90
N VAL A 212 0.53 15.12 2.30
CA VAL A 212 0.35 16.51 2.79
C VAL A 212 -0.31 17.38 1.73
N GLN A 213 0.12 17.31 0.46
CA GLN A 213 -0.47 18.12 -0.62
C GLN A 213 -1.94 17.77 -0.87
N VAL A 214 -2.29 16.49 -0.88
CA VAL A 214 -3.69 16.05 -1.06
C VAL A 214 -4.55 16.45 0.13
N ALA A 215 -4.05 16.26 1.37
CA ALA A 215 -4.75 16.66 2.58
C ALA A 215 -5.03 18.18 2.61
N MET A 216 -4.03 19.00 2.28
CA MET A 216 -4.18 20.46 2.20
C MET A 216 -5.20 20.87 1.14
N GLY A 217 -5.14 20.26 -0.06
CA GLY A 217 -6.08 20.51 -1.15
C GLY A 217 -7.52 20.15 -0.76
N ALA A 218 -7.72 19.02 -0.10
CA ALA A 218 -9.02 18.58 0.39
C ALA A 218 -9.56 19.48 1.52
N ALA A 219 -8.71 19.86 2.48
CA ALA A 219 -9.08 20.72 3.60
C ALA A 219 -9.58 22.09 3.14
N LYS A 220 -9.00 22.69 2.09
CA LYS A 220 -9.47 23.93 1.46
C LYS A 220 -10.93 23.84 0.97
N LYS A 221 -11.47 22.65 0.76
CA LYS A 221 -12.83 22.38 0.26
C LYS A 221 -13.66 21.55 1.23
N VAL A 222 -13.18 21.32 2.45
CA VAL A 222 -13.84 20.53 3.51
C VAL A 222 -14.22 19.12 3.03
N LYS A 223 -13.31 18.48 2.26
CA LYS A 223 -13.50 17.12 1.73
C LYS A 223 -12.84 16.08 2.60
N LYS A 224 -13.50 14.93 2.74
CA LYS A 224 -12.95 13.77 3.46
C LYS A 224 -11.75 13.18 2.71
N VAL A 225 -10.76 12.72 3.47
CA VAL A 225 -9.53 12.12 2.91
C VAL A 225 -9.12 10.92 3.73
N VAL A 226 -8.68 9.86 3.05
CA VAL A 226 -7.94 8.73 3.62
C VAL A 226 -6.51 8.79 3.10
N LEU A 227 -5.53 8.70 3.99
CA LEU A 227 -4.11 8.73 3.65
C LEU A 227 -3.41 7.48 4.15
N GLU A 228 -2.81 6.73 3.21
CA GLU A 228 -1.93 5.60 3.44
C GLU A 228 -0.53 5.97 2.95
N LEU A 229 0.39 6.24 3.89
CA LEU A 229 1.69 6.83 3.56
C LEU A 229 2.84 5.84 3.83
N GLY A 230 4.06 6.36 3.91
CA GLY A 230 5.25 5.57 4.15
C GLY A 230 5.24 4.83 5.49
N GLY A 231 6.11 3.84 5.61
CA GLY A 231 6.30 3.05 6.82
C GLY A 231 7.76 2.60 6.97
N SER A 232 8.26 2.63 8.19
CA SER A 232 9.55 2.05 8.57
C SER A 232 9.35 0.98 9.63
N ASP A 233 8.59 -0.06 9.24
CA ASP A 233 8.06 -1.07 10.15
C ASP A 233 9.18 -1.79 10.92
N PRO A 234 9.07 -1.91 12.26
CA PRO A 234 9.98 -2.71 13.07
C PRO A 234 9.66 -4.21 12.93
N PHE A 235 10.72 -5.01 12.94
CA PHE A 235 10.69 -6.46 13.07
C PHE A 235 11.49 -6.84 14.31
N ILE A 236 10.79 -7.09 15.42
CA ILE A 236 11.36 -7.28 16.75
C ILE A 236 11.52 -8.79 17.00
N VAL A 237 12.68 -9.22 17.48
CA VAL A 237 12.92 -10.64 17.83
C VAL A 237 13.46 -10.73 19.26
N MET A 238 12.63 -11.34 20.14
CA MET A 238 12.96 -11.56 21.54
C MET A 238 13.59 -12.95 21.75
N PRO A 239 14.30 -13.20 22.87
CA PRO A 239 15.03 -14.46 23.09
C PRO A 239 14.18 -15.72 23.06
N SER A 240 12.89 -15.63 23.41
CA SER A 240 11.96 -16.75 23.42
C SER A 240 11.42 -17.14 22.03
N ALA A 241 11.71 -16.34 20.98
CA ALA A 241 11.22 -16.58 19.63
C ALA A 241 11.77 -17.87 19.01
N ASN A 242 11.00 -18.47 18.10
CA ASN A 242 11.54 -19.48 17.18
C ASN A 242 12.48 -18.80 16.16
N LEU A 243 13.80 -18.88 16.41
CA LEU A 243 14.79 -18.18 15.62
C LEU A 243 14.84 -18.64 14.16
N ASN A 244 14.55 -19.91 13.87
CA ASN A 244 14.53 -20.44 12.50
C ASN A 244 13.42 -19.78 11.69
N GLU A 245 12.21 -19.71 12.24
CA GLU A 245 11.06 -19.08 11.61
C GLU A 245 11.23 -17.56 11.53
N ALA A 246 11.76 -16.94 12.59
CA ALA A 246 12.00 -15.51 12.63
C ALA A 246 12.98 -15.07 11.53
N VAL A 247 14.13 -15.75 11.35
CA VAL A 247 15.09 -15.41 10.29
C VAL A 247 14.49 -15.61 8.89
N ALA A 248 13.83 -16.74 8.64
CA ALA A 248 13.22 -17.01 7.33
C ALA A 248 12.14 -15.96 6.99
N THR A 249 11.33 -15.57 7.98
CA THR A 249 10.30 -14.56 7.80
C THR A 249 10.89 -13.15 7.71
N ALA A 250 11.97 -12.84 8.42
CA ALA A 250 12.67 -11.55 8.33
C ALA A 250 13.17 -11.28 6.90
N VAL A 251 13.80 -12.27 6.26
CA VAL A 251 14.22 -12.17 4.86
C VAL A 251 13.00 -11.91 3.97
N LYS A 252 11.96 -12.73 4.07
CA LYS A 252 10.73 -12.58 3.28
C LYS A 252 10.06 -11.23 3.51
N ALA A 253 10.00 -10.75 4.76
CA ALA A 253 9.43 -9.45 5.11
C ALA A 253 10.23 -8.29 4.50
N ARG A 254 11.58 -8.41 4.43
CA ARG A 254 12.40 -7.37 3.82
C ARG A 254 12.27 -7.30 2.31
N ILE A 255 12.27 -8.46 1.64
CA ILE A 255 12.32 -8.53 0.17
C ILE A 255 10.94 -8.52 -0.50
N SER A 256 9.87 -8.51 0.27
CA SER A 256 8.51 -8.44 -0.27
C SER A 256 8.41 -7.29 -1.28
N ASN A 257 7.95 -7.61 -2.50
CA ASN A 257 7.85 -6.65 -3.60
C ASN A 257 9.19 -5.96 -3.95
N ASN A 258 10.28 -6.69 -3.99
CA ASN A 258 11.65 -6.18 -4.15
C ASN A 258 12.07 -5.18 -3.05
N GLY A 259 11.49 -5.30 -1.86
CA GLY A 259 11.67 -4.35 -0.76
C GLY A 259 10.89 -3.03 -0.91
N GLN A 260 10.11 -2.87 -1.97
CA GLN A 260 9.34 -1.67 -2.30
C GLN A 260 7.90 -1.75 -1.79
N SER A 261 7.75 -1.98 -0.48
CA SER A 261 6.46 -2.04 0.20
C SER A 261 6.47 -1.20 1.47
N CYS A 262 5.42 -0.42 1.70
CA CYS A 262 5.29 0.38 2.92
C CYS A 262 5.30 -0.50 4.18
N ILE A 263 4.71 -1.70 4.13
CA ILE A 263 4.70 -2.69 5.23
C ILE A 263 5.86 -3.70 5.18
N ALA A 264 6.82 -3.58 4.25
CA ALA A 264 8.02 -4.39 4.33
C ALA A 264 8.83 -3.97 5.56
N ALA A 265 9.27 -4.93 6.37
CA ALA A 265 10.10 -4.62 7.54
C ALA A 265 11.40 -3.92 7.11
N LYS A 266 11.72 -2.80 7.72
CA LYS A 266 12.93 -2.01 7.45
C LYS A 266 13.90 -2.05 8.61
N ARG A 267 13.38 -2.02 9.87
CA ARG A 267 14.16 -1.96 11.10
C ARG A 267 14.06 -3.28 11.84
N PHE A 268 15.15 -4.04 11.87
CA PHE A 268 15.26 -5.34 12.54
C PHE A 268 15.87 -5.14 13.92
N ILE A 269 15.07 -5.27 14.96
CA ILE A 269 15.42 -5.00 16.35
C ILE A 269 15.58 -6.35 17.06
N ILE A 270 16.81 -6.73 17.37
CA ILE A 270 17.13 -8.07 17.85
C ILE A 270 17.63 -7.99 19.29
N ALA A 271 17.04 -8.78 20.17
CA ALA A 271 17.48 -8.88 21.55
C ALA A 271 18.94 -9.38 21.63
N GLU A 272 19.78 -8.71 22.44
CA GLU A 272 21.22 -8.92 22.52
C GLU A 272 21.64 -10.40 22.67
N PRO A 273 20.95 -11.24 23.51
CA PRO A 273 21.37 -12.64 23.70
C PRO A 273 21.35 -13.50 22.45
N ILE A 274 20.56 -13.12 21.43
CA ILE A 274 20.37 -13.89 20.19
C ILE A 274 20.86 -13.12 18.95
N ALA A 275 21.38 -11.91 19.14
CA ALA A 275 21.68 -11.00 18.03
C ALA A 275 22.77 -11.54 17.10
N ASP A 276 23.85 -12.12 17.61
CA ASP A 276 24.93 -12.64 16.78
C ASP A 276 24.49 -13.83 15.92
N GLU A 277 23.73 -14.76 16.50
CA GLU A 277 23.18 -15.89 15.77
C GLU A 277 22.18 -15.44 14.70
N PHE A 278 21.23 -14.57 15.06
CA PHE A 278 20.29 -14.01 14.09
C PHE A 278 21.00 -13.31 12.94
N LEU A 279 21.95 -12.42 13.23
CA LEU A 279 22.69 -11.65 12.24
C LEU A 279 23.47 -12.53 11.30
N SER A 280 24.23 -13.52 11.82
CA SER A 280 25.00 -14.44 11.00
C SER A 280 24.11 -15.13 9.96
N ARG A 281 22.94 -15.63 10.37
CA ARG A 281 22.00 -16.35 9.50
C ARG A 281 21.26 -15.42 8.55
N PHE A 282 20.83 -14.26 9.03
CA PHE A 282 20.09 -13.27 8.25
C PHE A 282 20.95 -12.70 7.12
N VAL A 283 22.20 -12.28 7.45
CA VAL A 283 23.16 -11.74 6.48
C VAL A 283 23.50 -12.79 5.42
N ALA A 284 23.80 -14.03 5.83
CA ALA A 284 24.09 -15.12 4.90
C ALA A 284 22.92 -15.39 3.94
N THR A 285 21.69 -15.40 4.45
CA THR A 285 20.49 -15.64 3.63
C THR A 285 20.23 -14.48 2.68
N MET A 286 20.34 -13.22 3.15
CA MET A 286 20.19 -12.03 2.31
C MET A 286 21.25 -12.01 1.18
N ALA A 287 22.50 -12.34 1.48
CA ALA A 287 23.58 -12.38 0.50
C ALA A 287 23.40 -13.47 -0.58
N ALA A 288 22.70 -14.56 -0.24
CA ALA A 288 22.44 -15.68 -1.16
C ALA A 288 21.28 -15.46 -2.13
N LEU A 289 20.48 -14.38 -1.95
CA LEU A 289 19.34 -14.08 -2.81
C LEU A 289 19.75 -13.81 -4.26
N LYS A 290 19.00 -14.37 -5.19
CA LYS A 290 19.22 -14.22 -6.63
C LYS A 290 18.51 -12.97 -7.15
N VAL A 291 19.32 -11.99 -7.56
CA VAL A 291 18.83 -10.79 -8.25
C VAL A 291 18.89 -11.01 -9.76
N GLY A 292 17.76 -10.90 -10.45
CA GLY A 292 17.74 -11.26 -11.87
C GLY A 292 16.54 -10.76 -12.65
N ASP A 293 16.32 -11.37 -13.81
CA ASP A 293 15.14 -11.13 -14.65
C ASP A 293 13.88 -11.43 -13.83
N PRO A 294 12.95 -10.49 -13.71
CA PRO A 294 11.74 -10.68 -12.93
C PRO A 294 10.79 -11.73 -13.51
N PHE A 295 10.99 -12.17 -14.76
CA PHE A 295 10.24 -13.26 -15.38
C PHE A 295 10.86 -14.65 -15.18
N ASP A 296 12.10 -14.74 -14.70
CA ASP A 296 12.73 -16.02 -14.36
C ASP A 296 12.20 -16.50 -13.00
N GLU A 297 11.63 -17.71 -12.95
CA GLU A 297 11.11 -18.35 -11.74
C GLU A 297 12.15 -18.51 -10.62
N LYS A 298 13.44 -18.54 -10.97
CA LYS A 298 14.57 -18.67 -10.02
C LYS A 298 15.00 -17.33 -9.42
N THR A 299 14.42 -16.23 -9.88
CA THR A 299 14.72 -14.88 -9.37
C THR A 299 13.95 -14.64 -8.05
N ASP A 300 14.69 -14.26 -7.02
CA ASP A 300 14.13 -13.83 -5.73
C ASP A 300 13.77 -12.34 -5.74
N LEU A 301 14.61 -11.53 -6.39
CA LEU A 301 14.49 -10.07 -6.49
C LEU A 301 14.64 -9.59 -7.94
N GLY A 302 13.65 -8.87 -8.43
CA GLY A 302 13.73 -8.10 -9.66
C GLY A 302 14.36 -6.72 -9.45
N PRO A 303 14.30 -5.85 -10.49
CA PRO A 303 14.80 -4.48 -10.39
C PRO A 303 13.90 -3.60 -9.51
N LEU A 304 14.42 -2.46 -9.03
CA LEU A 304 13.61 -1.36 -8.50
C LEU A 304 12.84 -0.70 -9.66
N ALA A 305 11.67 -0.14 -9.35
CA ALA A 305 10.77 0.35 -10.38
C ALA A 305 11.31 1.54 -11.18
N THR A 306 12.15 2.38 -10.58
CA THR A 306 12.67 3.59 -11.23
C THR A 306 14.16 3.79 -10.97
N LYS A 307 14.81 4.49 -11.89
CA LYS A 307 16.21 4.90 -11.72
C LYS A 307 16.37 5.86 -10.52
N ASP A 308 15.46 6.82 -10.38
CA ASP A 308 15.46 7.76 -9.25
C ASP A 308 15.35 7.00 -7.91
N GLY A 309 14.58 5.90 -7.88
CA GLY A 309 14.48 5.03 -6.70
C GLY A 309 15.81 4.36 -6.33
N VAL A 310 16.57 3.93 -7.33
CA VAL A 310 17.93 3.38 -7.12
C VAL A 310 18.87 4.46 -6.56
N GLU A 311 18.88 5.64 -7.19
CA GLU A 311 19.75 6.76 -6.81
C GLU A 311 19.44 7.25 -5.38
N THR A 312 18.17 7.40 -5.04
CA THR A 312 17.72 7.81 -3.69
C THR A 312 18.12 6.77 -2.65
N LEU A 313 17.87 5.48 -2.92
CA LEU A 313 18.23 4.40 -2.01
C LEU A 313 19.75 4.32 -1.79
N ASP A 314 20.53 4.41 -2.86
CA ASP A 314 22.00 4.37 -2.80
C ASP A 314 22.57 5.57 -2.02
N GLN A 315 22.01 6.76 -2.23
CA GLN A 315 22.38 7.94 -1.45
C GLN A 315 22.08 7.76 0.03
N SER A 316 20.91 7.24 0.41
CA SER A 316 20.55 6.99 1.81
C SER A 316 21.47 5.97 2.46
N VAL A 317 21.86 4.91 1.74
CA VAL A 317 22.83 3.91 2.22
C VAL A 317 24.20 4.55 2.43
N ARG A 318 24.73 5.28 1.44
CA ARG A 318 26.03 5.96 1.53
C ARG A 318 26.06 6.95 2.69
N THR A 319 25.07 7.81 2.80
CA THR A 319 25.01 8.81 3.88
C THR A 319 24.95 8.14 5.25
N THR A 320 24.26 7.00 5.37
CA THR A 320 24.24 6.23 6.61
C THR A 320 25.65 5.70 6.96
N VAL A 321 26.37 5.18 5.98
CA VAL A 321 27.75 4.66 6.15
C VAL A 321 28.72 5.79 6.49
N GLU A 322 28.65 6.89 5.78
CA GLU A 322 29.47 8.10 6.05
C GLU A 322 29.24 8.66 7.47
N SER A 323 28.03 8.46 7.99
CA SER A 323 27.67 8.83 9.39
C SER A 323 28.18 7.81 10.42
N GLY A 324 28.81 6.70 10.02
CA GLY A 324 29.35 5.67 10.91
C GLY A 324 28.60 4.34 10.91
N GLY A 325 27.61 4.15 10.03
CA GLY A 325 26.95 2.87 9.80
C GLY A 325 27.87 1.84 9.11
N GLU A 326 27.53 0.58 9.25
CA GLU A 326 28.32 -0.53 8.72
C GLU A 326 27.51 -1.32 7.65
N ILE A 327 28.16 -1.65 6.51
CA ILE A 327 27.57 -2.56 5.52
C ILE A 327 27.98 -3.98 5.88
N LEU A 328 27.02 -4.83 6.24
CA LEU A 328 27.25 -6.24 6.52
C LEU A 328 27.17 -7.11 5.25
N THR A 329 26.38 -6.68 4.26
CA THR A 329 26.34 -7.24 2.90
C THR A 329 25.69 -6.25 1.93
N GLY A 330 26.00 -6.37 0.63
CA GLY A 330 25.38 -5.56 -0.44
C GLY A 330 25.85 -4.11 -0.53
N GLY A 331 24.97 -3.17 -0.34
CA GLY A 331 25.25 -1.72 -0.21
C GLY A 331 25.54 -0.99 -1.51
N LYS A 332 25.10 -1.50 -2.68
CA LYS A 332 25.38 -0.86 -3.97
C LYS A 332 24.43 -1.27 -5.09
N PRO A 333 24.24 -0.42 -6.11
CA PRO A 333 23.64 -0.81 -7.37
C PRO A 333 24.48 -1.90 -8.07
N LEU A 334 23.81 -2.78 -8.81
CA LEU A 334 24.51 -3.79 -9.61
C LEU A 334 24.99 -3.20 -10.94
N ASN A 335 26.22 -3.49 -11.34
CA ASN A 335 26.80 -3.03 -12.60
C ASN A 335 26.25 -3.85 -13.80
N ARG A 336 25.00 -3.59 -14.16
CA ARG A 336 24.28 -4.21 -15.29
C ARG A 336 23.15 -3.27 -15.76
N PRO A 337 22.61 -3.43 -16.99
CA PRO A 337 21.42 -2.69 -17.43
C PRO A 337 20.25 -2.90 -16.49
N GLY A 338 19.40 -1.87 -16.33
CA GLY A 338 18.23 -1.88 -15.46
C GLY A 338 18.52 -1.40 -14.03
N ASN A 339 17.47 -1.33 -13.24
CA ASN A 339 17.44 -0.68 -11.94
C ASN A 339 17.72 -1.66 -10.78
N PHE A 340 18.78 -2.46 -10.89
CA PHE A 340 19.08 -3.51 -9.93
C PHE A 340 19.92 -3.00 -8.74
N TYR A 341 19.51 -3.39 -7.53
CA TYR A 341 20.22 -3.08 -6.29
C TYR A 341 20.50 -4.37 -5.51
N ALA A 342 21.70 -4.46 -4.90
CA ALA A 342 22.09 -5.62 -4.12
C ALA A 342 21.25 -5.76 -2.84
N PRO A 343 20.80 -6.97 -2.46
CA PRO A 343 20.25 -7.22 -1.14
C PRO A 343 21.23 -6.76 -0.07
N THR A 344 20.79 -5.88 0.81
CA THR A 344 21.67 -5.13 1.71
C THR A 344 21.24 -5.29 3.15
N VAL A 345 22.21 -5.46 4.04
CA VAL A 345 22.03 -5.40 5.49
C VAL A 345 23.00 -4.36 6.04
N LEU A 346 22.45 -3.39 6.77
CA LEU A 346 23.21 -2.36 7.49
C LEU A 346 23.16 -2.64 8.99
N GLY A 347 24.32 -2.51 9.63
CA GLY A 347 24.50 -2.57 11.08
C GLY A 347 25.02 -1.26 11.65
N ARG A 348 25.10 -1.15 12.99
CA ARG A 348 25.60 0.05 13.69
C ARG A 348 24.93 1.34 13.21
N ILE A 349 23.61 1.32 13.11
CA ILE A 349 22.85 2.45 12.56
C ILE A 349 23.00 3.69 13.43
N PRO A 350 23.61 4.78 12.93
CA PRO A 350 23.76 6.00 13.70
C PRO A 350 22.41 6.71 13.87
N LYS A 351 22.19 7.25 15.07
CA LYS A 351 21.00 8.07 15.34
C LYS A 351 20.99 9.30 14.43
N GLY A 352 19.85 9.57 13.78
CA GLY A 352 19.68 10.68 12.85
C GLY A 352 20.14 10.40 11.42
N SER A 353 20.75 9.23 11.14
CA SER A 353 21.08 8.83 9.77
C SER A 353 19.83 8.47 8.95
N PRO A 354 19.89 8.45 7.61
CA PRO A 354 18.76 8.03 6.78
C PRO A 354 18.19 6.66 7.16
N ALA A 355 19.04 5.65 7.43
CA ALA A 355 18.60 4.32 7.85
C ALA A 355 17.89 4.28 9.22
N HIS A 356 18.05 5.32 10.04
CA HIS A 356 17.34 5.49 11.30
C HIS A 356 16.01 6.23 11.11
N CYS A 357 15.99 7.33 10.30
CA CYS A 357 14.90 8.29 10.26
C CYS A 357 13.97 8.14 9.05
N GLU A 358 14.46 7.57 7.93
CA GLU A 358 13.75 7.54 6.65
C GLU A 358 13.22 6.15 6.32
N GLU A 359 12.34 6.08 5.31
CA GLU A 359 11.89 4.83 4.71
C GLU A 359 12.87 4.39 3.62
N LEU A 360 13.67 3.34 3.86
CA LEU A 360 14.53 2.73 2.84
C LEU A 360 13.68 1.85 1.91
N PHE A 361 13.24 2.41 0.77
CA PHE A 361 12.27 1.81 -0.13
C PHE A 361 12.94 0.91 -1.18
N GLY A 362 13.52 -0.21 -0.73
CA GLY A 362 14.25 -1.20 -1.52
C GLY A 362 14.77 -2.33 -0.63
N PRO A 363 15.60 -3.26 -1.16
CA PRO A 363 16.04 -4.46 -0.44
C PRO A 363 17.14 -4.18 0.60
N VAL A 364 16.94 -3.17 1.45
CA VAL A 364 17.90 -2.73 2.48
C VAL A 364 17.28 -2.92 3.87
N ALA A 365 17.93 -3.69 4.71
CA ALA A 365 17.57 -3.94 6.10
C ALA A 365 18.49 -3.16 7.05
N SER A 366 17.92 -2.44 8.03
CA SER A 366 18.65 -1.76 9.10
C SER A 366 18.53 -2.56 10.39
N VAL A 367 19.66 -2.98 10.97
CA VAL A 367 19.67 -3.84 12.15
C VAL A 367 20.06 -3.04 13.40
N PHE A 368 19.26 -3.22 14.45
CA PHE A 368 19.45 -2.65 15.77
C PHE A 368 19.56 -3.78 16.81
N ARG A 369 20.35 -3.58 17.85
CA ARG A 369 20.41 -4.48 18.99
C ARG A 369 19.66 -3.85 20.16
N ALA A 370 18.93 -4.63 20.92
CA ALA A 370 18.22 -4.21 22.11
C ALA A 370 18.66 -5.07 23.31
N ARG A 371 19.00 -4.44 24.43
CA ARG A 371 19.42 -5.12 25.66
C ARG A 371 18.29 -5.95 26.27
N ASP A 372 17.08 -5.41 26.18
CA ASP A 372 15.88 -5.93 26.79
C ASP A 372 14.62 -5.49 26.03
N LEU A 373 13.45 -5.87 26.51
CA LEU A 373 12.15 -5.53 25.92
C LEU A 373 11.87 -4.01 25.95
N ASP A 374 12.29 -3.32 27.04
CA ASP A 374 12.06 -1.88 27.17
C ASP A 374 12.79 -1.12 26.08
N GLU A 375 14.05 -1.46 25.82
CA GLU A 375 14.83 -0.87 24.77
C GLU A 375 14.33 -1.26 23.37
N ALA A 376 13.85 -2.50 23.18
CA ALA A 376 13.26 -2.93 21.92
C ALA A 376 12.01 -2.11 21.57
N ILE A 377 11.13 -1.85 22.53
CA ILE A 377 9.94 -1.00 22.37
C ILE A 377 10.35 0.45 22.11
N LEU A 378 11.33 0.97 22.86
CA LEU A 378 11.84 2.33 22.67
C LEU A 378 12.38 2.52 21.24
N ILE A 379 13.21 1.61 20.75
CA ILE A 379 13.75 1.66 19.38
C ILE A 379 12.61 1.52 18.36
N ALA A 380 11.64 0.64 18.59
CA ALA A 380 10.50 0.45 17.71
C ALA A 380 9.70 1.75 17.52
N ASN A 381 9.50 2.49 18.62
CA ASN A 381 8.71 3.73 18.64
C ASN A 381 9.52 4.98 18.26
N ASP A 382 10.88 4.93 18.25
CA ASP A 382 11.75 6.02 17.80
C ASP A 382 11.72 6.15 16.26
N SER A 383 10.53 6.44 15.76
CA SER A 383 10.23 6.66 14.35
C SER A 383 9.05 7.59 14.20
N ARG A 384 9.10 8.44 13.18
CA ARG A 384 7.93 9.25 12.81
C ARG A 384 6.80 8.41 12.16
N PHE A 385 7.12 7.21 11.68
CA PHE A 385 6.17 6.28 11.09
C PHE A 385 5.49 5.40 12.14
N GLY A 386 4.35 4.83 11.76
CA GLY A 386 3.59 3.90 12.59
C GLY A 386 2.58 3.11 11.77
N LEU A 387 3.02 2.45 10.66
CA LEU A 387 2.11 1.70 9.81
C LEU A 387 1.86 0.29 10.37
N GLY A 388 2.87 -0.54 10.45
CA GLY A 388 2.80 -1.88 10.98
C GLY A 388 3.99 -2.23 11.85
N ALA A 389 3.89 -3.35 12.58
CA ALA A 389 4.97 -3.93 13.36
C ALA A 389 4.85 -5.45 13.35
N SER A 390 6.00 -6.13 13.26
CA SER A 390 6.14 -7.57 13.46
C SER A 390 6.93 -7.81 14.74
N ALA A 391 6.44 -8.68 15.64
CA ALA A 391 7.14 -8.99 16.86
C ALA A 391 7.14 -10.52 17.11
N TRP A 392 8.30 -11.05 17.47
CA TRP A 392 8.56 -12.47 17.61
C TRP A 392 8.92 -12.80 19.05
N THR A 393 8.03 -13.51 19.73
CA THR A 393 8.17 -13.95 21.11
C THR A 393 7.23 -15.11 21.39
N ASN A 394 7.62 -16.00 22.30
CA ASN A 394 6.76 -17.03 22.89
C ASN A 394 6.43 -16.73 24.36
N ASP A 395 6.91 -15.62 24.90
CA ASP A 395 6.55 -15.16 26.24
C ASP A 395 5.25 -14.33 26.18
N GLU A 396 4.30 -14.66 27.04
CA GLU A 396 2.99 -14.01 27.04
C GLU A 396 3.03 -12.57 27.57
N LYS A 397 3.90 -12.28 28.53
CA LYS A 397 4.04 -10.92 29.08
C LYS A 397 4.72 -10.00 28.07
N GLU A 398 5.76 -10.50 27.37
CA GLU A 398 6.38 -9.75 26.28
C GLU A 398 5.35 -9.47 25.18
N ARG A 399 4.54 -10.47 24.78
CA ARG A 399 3.50 -10.33 23.76
C ARG A 399 2.51 -9.23 24.11
N GLU A 400 1.96 -9.23 25.33
CA GLU A 400 0.99 -8.23 25.79
C GLU A 400 1.59 -6.83 25.77
N ARG A 401 2.83 -6.66 26.21
CA ARG A 401 3.52 -5.38 26.17
C ARG A 401 3.77 -4.91 24.73
N LEU A 402 4.25 -5.78 23.84
CA LEU A 402 4.47 -5.47 22.42
C LEU A 402 3.18 -5.04 21.72
N ILE A 403 2.04 -5.70 22.03
CA ILE A 403 0.73 -5.32 21.46
C ILE A 403 0.29 -3.93 21.97
N ASN A 404 0.47 -3.64 23.24
CA ASN A 404 -0.07 -2.43 23.85
C ASN A 404 0.83 -1.20 23.71
N GLU A 405 2.16 -1.38 23.63
CA GLU A 405 3.13 -0.31 23.72
C GLU A 405 3.75 0.09 22.37
N ILE A 406 3.60 -0.73 21.30
CA ILE A 406 4.10 -0.34 19.97
C ILE A 406 3.14 0.65 19.31
N GLU A 407 3.66 1.79 18.90
CA GLU A 407 2.91 2.89 18.29
C GLU A 407 2.75 2.67 16.76
N SER A 408 1.96 1.68 16.38
CA SER A 408 1.63 1.39 14.98
C SER A 408 0.15 1.08 14.81
N GLY A 409 -0.36 1.21 13.59
CA GLY A 409 -1.75 0.89 13.28
C GLY A 409 -2.03 -0.61 13.24
N MET A 410 -0.98 -1.43 13.11
CA MET A 410 -1.09 -2.90 13.03
C MET A 410 0.08 -3.56 13.76
N VAL A 411 -0.19 -4.58 14.58
CA VAL A 411 0.82 -5.42 15.24
C VAL A 411 0.58 -6.88 14.93
N PHE A 412 1.62 -7.58 14.47
CA PHE A 412 1.60 -8.99 14.11
C PHE A 412 2.57 -9.78 15.01
N ILE A 413 2.06 -10.73 15.74
CA ILE A 413 2.89 -11.60 16.61
C ILE A 413 3.23 -12.89 15.87
N ASN A 414 4.53 -13.24 15.85
CA ASN A 414 5.10 -14.42 15.19
C ASN A 414 4.71 -14.54 13.70
N ARG A 415 4.56 -13.39 13.05
CA ARG A 415 4.18 -13.28 11.64
C ARG A 415 4.67 -11.95 11.05
N MET A 416 4.96 -11.91 9.75
CA MET A 416 5.17 -10.65 9.05
C MET A 416 3.88 -9.87 8.89
N VAL A 417 3.98 -8.55 8.82
CA VAL A 417 2.85 -7.65 8.52
C VAL A 417 2.27 -7.97 7.14
N ALA A 418 0.96 -8.07 7.06
CA ALA A 418 0.25 -8.32 5.81
C ALA A 418 -1.14 -7.66 5.85
N SER A 419 -1.63 -7.18 4.72
CA SER A 419 -3.01 -6.73 4.59
C SER A 419 -3.96 -7.91 4.38
N ASP A 420 -5.07 -7.92 5.10
CA ASP A 420 -6.15 -8.91 5.02
C ASP A 420 -7.48 -8.16 4.83
N PRO A 421 -8.29 -8.48 3.81
CA PRO A 421 -9.55 -7.78 3.56
C PRO A 421 -10.52 -7.73 4.75
N ARG A 422 -10.42 -8.64 5.69
CA ARG A 422 -11.28 -8.75 6.88
C ARG A 422 -10.88 -7.81 8.03
N LEU A 423 -9.65 -7.31 8.02
CA LEU A 423 -9.08 -6.49 9.09
C LEU A 423 -8.81 -5.06 8.60
N PRO A 424 -8.99 -4.04 9.44
CA PRO A 424 -8.65 -2.68 9.06
C PRO A 424 -7.16 -2.56 8.78
N PHE A 425 -6.83 -1.84 7.72
CA PHE A 425 -5.47 -1.52 7.31
C PHE A 425 -5.25 -0.02 7.40
N GLY A 426 -4.14 0.41 7.99
CA GLY A 426 -3.76 1.81 8.07
C GLY A 426 -2.83 2.13 9.23
N GLY A 427 -2.16 3.26 9.14
CA GLY A 427 -1.16 3.70 10.07
C GLY A 427 -1.63 4.75 11.09
N VAL A 428 -0.68 5.12 11.94
CA VAL A 428 -0.73 6.27 12.85
C VAL A 428 0.50 7.14 12.58
N LYS A 429 0.63 8.27 13.26
CA LYS A 429 1.75 9.21 13.08
C LYS A 429 1.81 9.67 11.59
N TRP A 430 3.01 9.74 11.02
CA TRP A 430 3.23 10.14 9.63
C TRP A 430 2.92 9.04 8.59
N SER A 431 2.50 7.86 9.04
CA SER A 431 2.00 6.83 8.13
C SER A 431 0.56 7.08 7.66
N GLY A 432 -0.10 8.13 8.14
CA GLY A 432 -1.39 8.57 7.63
C GLY A 432 -2.54 8.45 8.62
N TYR A 433 -3.75 8.57 8.11
CA TYR A 433 -4.99 8.49 8.87
C TYR A 433 -6.16 8.01 8.00
N GLY A 434 -7.26 7.63 8.65
CA GLY A 434 -8.32 6.82 8.08
C GLY A 434 -7.95 5.34 8.08
N ARG A 435 -8.80 4.50 7.56
CA ARG A 435 -8.55 3.06 7.41
C ARG A 435 -9.03 2.57 6.07
N GLU A 436 -8.32 1.60 5.53
CA GLU A 436 -8.78 0.79 4.42
C GLU A 436 -9.13 -0.61 4.92
N LEU A 437 -9.84 -1.38 4.13
CA LEU A 437 -10.26 -2.76 4.41
C LEU A 437 -11.22 -2.93 5.61
N GLY A 438 -11.78 -4.12 5.75
CA GLY A 438 -12.79 -4.43 6.75
C GLY A 438 -14.04 -3.53 6.66
N THR A 439 -14.77 -3.49 7.73
CA THR A 439 -15.94 -2.59 7.90
C THR A 439 -15.53 -1.11 7.94
N PHE A 440 -14.36 -0.81 8.50
CA PHE A 440 -13.86 0.56 8.58
C PHE A 440 -13.60 1.15 7.19
N GLY A 441 -12.95 0.40 6.29
CA GLY A 441 -12.59 0.90 4.97
C GLY A 441 -13.79 1.25 4.09
N ILE A 442 -14.87 0.47 4.13
CA ILE A 442 -16.07 0.79 3.35
C ILE A 442 -16.82 1.99 3.94
N ARG A 443 -16.81 2.17 5.25
CA ARG A 443 -17.46 3.29 5.96
C ARG A 443 -16.71 4.61 5.80
N GLU A 444 -15.41 4.59 5.49
CA GLU A 444 -14.63 5.81 5.24
C GLU A 444 -15.19 6.65 4.09
N PHE A 445 -15.78 6.02 3.08
CA PHE A 445 -16.35 6.72 1.93
C PHE A 445 -17.87 6.83 1.99
N THR A 446 -18.41 6.97 3.22
CA THR A 446 -19.84 7.21 3.45
C THR A 446 -20.07 8.41 4.35
N ASP A 447 -21.24 9.08 4.15
CA ASP A 447 -21.82 9.99 5.12
C ASP A 447 -22.56 9.21 6.19
N ILE A 448 -22.31 9.58 7.44
CA ILE A 448 -22.98 9.02 8.61
C ILE A 448 -24.20 9.94 8.90
N LYS A 449 -25.40 9.44 8.61
CA LYS A 449 -26.65 10.21 8.75
C LYS A 449 -27.46 9.72 9.92
N THR A 450 -27.78 10.61 10.84
CA THR A 450 -28.79 10.36 11.86
C THR A 450 -30.19 10.44 11.24
N VAL A 451 -31.02 9.42 11.47
CA VAL A 451 -32.42 9.41 11.08
C VAL A 451 -33.29 9.28 12.34
N TRP A 452 -34.21 10.21 12.51
CA TRP A 452 -35.18 10.27 13.61
C TRP A 452 -36.58 10.36 13.04
N ILE A 453 -37.45 9.42 13.39
CA ILE A 453 -38.81 9.35 12.94
C ILE A 453 -39.72 9.43 14.19
N GLN A 454 -40.54 10.46 14.25
CA GLN A 454 -41.48 10.66 15.34
C GLN A 454 -42.77 9.89 15.09
#